data_6ea950bc6f8b40afb100e427fe80a930
#
_entry.id   6ea950bc6f8b40afb100e427fe80a930
#
_cell.length_a   1.000
_cell.length_b   1.000
_cell.length_c   1.000
_cell.angle_alpha   90.00
_cell.angle_beta   90.00
_cell.angle_gamma   90.00
#
_symmetry.space_group_name_H-M   'P 1'
#
loop_
_entity.id
_entity.type
_entity.pdbx_description
1 polymer ?
#
loop_
_entity_poly.entity_id
_entity_poly.type
_entity_poly.pdbx_seq_one_letter_code
_entity_poly.pdbx_strand_id
1 'polypeptide(L)'
;MKREGKKKKIYKRWWFWLIVIIIFILSVPKGEKDKDNTGNNTQITSSDTNTDNKENESKQDEKEQPKEEDSKIKSGTYKIGTDIPAGEYLVISKSLTYIECASDSTGALESIVFNDNLTSGSNSYVTLNDGEYFKMTGADMYPVASAPSVVPKDGEYKSGMYKVGTDIPAGEYKVILDSSSGFGYYEVSTDSRHNIEGIVTNENVQADTYLTIQEGQYLKMSGLKIQK
;
A
#
# COMPACT_ATOMS: atom_id res chain seq x y z
N MET A 1 12.96 46.48 22.32
CA MET A 1 12.39 45.31 23.02
C MET A 1 12.41 44.10 22.08
N LYS A 2 13.38 43.20 22.24
CA LYS A 2 13.49 41.95 21.46
C LYS A 2 12.63 40.89 22.14
N ARG A 3 11.62 40.36 21.44
CA ARG A 3 10.83 39.20 21.91
C ARG A 3 11.63 37.92 21.68
N GLU A 4 12.10 37.31 22.74
CA GLU A 4 12.68 35.93 22.69
C GLU A 4 11.59 34.91 22.46
N GLY A 5 11.64 34.27 21.30
CA GLY A 5 10.77 33.12 20.96
C GLY A 5 11.16 31.88 21.77
N LYS A 6 10.30 31.45 22.69
CA LYS A 6 10.47 30.17 23.43
C LYS A 6 10.50 28.98 22.44
N LYS A 7 11.66 28.35 22.27
CA LYS A 7 11.83 27.11 21.50
C LYS A 7 10.98 26.00 22.14
N LYS A 8 9.96 25.51 21.44
CA LYS A 8 9.15 24.36 21.88
C LYS A 8 10.02 23.12 21.95
N LYS A 9 9.99 22.41 23.08
CA LYS A 9 10.78 21.19 23.35
C LYS A 9 10.42 20.09 22.33
N ILE A 10 11.44 19.47 21.73
CA ILE A 10 11.39 18.53 20.59
C ILE A 10 10.46 17.31 20.83
N TYR A 11 10.37 16.82 22.08
CA TYR A 11 9.51 15.69 22.47
C TYR A 11 8.00 15.99 22.40
N LYS A 12 7.59 17.23 22.19
CA LYS A 12 6.18 17.63 21.96
C LYS A 12 5.79 17.63 20.46
N ARG A 13 6.70 17.28 19.61
CA ARG A 13 6.42 17.15 18.17
C ARG A 13 6.07 15.69 17.89
N TRP A 14 4.89 15.46 17.33
CA TRP A 14 4.32 14.16 17.03
C TRP A 14 5.29 13.20 16.29
N TRP A 15 6.06 13.69 15.33
CA TRP A 15 7.07 12.91 14.60
C TRP A 15 8.19 12.32 15.49
N PHE A 16 8.47 12.92 16.66
CA PHE A 16 9.45 12.38 17.60
C PHE A 16 9.05 11.00 18.16
N TRP A 17 7.75 10.79 18.39
CA TRP A 17 7.22 9.53 18.88
C TRP A 17 7.20 8.44 17.81
N LEU A 18 7.06 8.79 16.52
CA LEU A 18 7.22 7.85 15.40
C LEU A 18 8.66 7.29 15.32
N ILE A 19 9.67 8.12 15.52
CA ILE A 19 11.07 7.67 15.54
C ILE A 19 11.35 6.75 16.73
N VAL A 20 10.77 7.03 17.91
CA VAL A 20 10.94 6.18 19.12
C VAL A 20 10.33 4.80 18.90
N ILE A 21 9.20 4.69 18.22
CA ILE A 21 8.56 3.40 17.89
C ILE A 21 9.41 2.59 16.92
N ILE A 22 10.01 3.23 15.91
CA ILE A 22 10.90 2.57 14.93
C ILE A 22 12.16 2.03 15.60
N ILE A 23 12.76 2.75 16.55
CA ILE A 23 13.94 2.32 17.27
C ILE A 23 13.63 1.11 18.18
N PHE A 24 12.43 1.02 18.75
CA PHE A 24 12.03 -0.10 19.62
C PHE A 24 11.84 -1.42 18.85
N ILE A 25 11.42 -1.35 17.57
CA ILE A 25 11.24 -2.54 16.70
C ILE A 25 12.59 -3.13 16.24
N LEU A 26 13.65 -2.31 16.17
CA LEU A 26 14.98 -2.74 15.73
C LEU A 26 15.85 -3.36 16.85
N SER A 27 15.35 -3.40 18.10
CA SER A 27 16.12 -3.87 19.28
C SER A 27 15.80 -5.29 19.73
N VAL A 28 15.25 -6.17 18.89
CA VAL A 28 15.04 -7.58 19.22
C VAL A 28 16.30 -8.37 18.85
N PRO A 29 17.02 -9.01 19.82
CA PRO A 29 18.22 -9.78 19.52
C PRO A 29 17.88 -11.03 18.71
N LYS A 30 18.55 -11.18 17.56
CA LYS A 30 18.53 -12.36 16.70
C LYS A 30 19.27 -13.49 17.38
N GLY A 31 18.57 -14.54 17.77
CA GLY A 31 19.17 -15.80 18.19
C GLY A 31 19.75 -16.57 17.02
N GLU A 32 21.04 -16.83 17.07
CA GLU A 32 21.79 -17.71 16.17
C GLU A 32 21.33 -19.16 16.32
N LYS A 33 21.24 -19.89 15.21
CA LYS A 33 21.57 -21.32 15.14
C LYS A 33 22.11 -21.68 13.76
N ASP A 34 23.41 -22.02 13.79
CA ASP A 34 24.15 -22.71 12.74
C ASP A 34 23.62 -24.12 12.46
N LYS A 35 23.73 -24.57 11.22
CA LYS A 35 24.53 -25.72 10.78
C LYS A 35 24.29 -26.09 9.30
N ASP A 36 25.40 -25.97 8.56
CA ASP A 36 26.01 -26.88 7.60
C ASP A 36 25.20 -28.04 6.99
N ASN A 37 25.21 -28.18 5.66
CA ASN A 37 26.08 -29.13 4.94
C ASN A 37 25.87 -29.13 3.41
N THR A 38 26.92 -28.86 2.68
CA THR A 38 27.59 -29.52 1.56
C THR A 38 26.74 -30.29 0.50
N GLY A 39 26.90 -29.86 -0.76
CA GLY A 39 27.49 -30.72 -1.76
C GLY A 39 26.69 -31.12 -2.99
N ASN A 40 27.24 -30.77 -4.09
CA ASN A 40 27.47 -31.46 -5.38
C ASN A 40 26.61 -31.08 -6.59
N ASN A 41 27.25 -30.36 -7.43
CA ASN A 41 27.63 -30.48 -8.85
C ASN A 41 27.06 -31.67 -9.64
N THR A 42 26.41 -31.40 -10.78
CA THR A 42 26.77 -32.04 -12.07
C THR A 42 26.10 -31.33 -13.24
N GLN A 43 26.92 -31.03 -14.18
CA GLN A 43 26.84 -30.42 -15.49
C GLN A 43 26.27 -31.36 -16.57
N ILE A 44 26.00 -30.76 -17.78
CA ILE A 44 26.05 -31.32 -19.16
C ILE A 44 24.68 -31.77 -19.70
N THR A 45 24.22 -31.50 -20.93
CA THR A 45 24.71 -30.91 -22.19
C THR A 45 23.54 -30.85 -23.19
N SER A 46 23.55 -29.80 -24.00
CA SER A 46 23.21 -29.60 -25.41
C SER A 46 22.39 -30.66 -26.20
N SER A 47 21.50 -30.22 -27.03
CA SER A 47 21.58 -30.07 -28.50
C SER A 47 20.18 -29.93 -29.09
N ASP A 48 19.99 -28.88 -29.84
CA ASP A 48 19.82 -28.71 -31.28
C ASP A 48 18.74 -29.56 -31.97
N THR A 49 17.81 -28.96 -32.67
CA THR A 49 17.81 -28.63 -34.09
C THR A 49 16.39 -28.45 -34.63
N ASN A 50 16.15 -27.29 -35.26
CA ASN A 50 15.43 -26.94 -36.49
C ASN A 50 14.18 -27.76 -36.91
N THR A 51 13.16 -27.19 -37.47
CA THR A 51 13.02 -26.45 -38.72
C THR A 51 11.53 -26.26 -39.08
N ASP A 52 11.24 -25.05 -39.52
CA ASP A 52 10.35 -24.62 -40.63
C ASP A 52 8.84 -24.91 -40.69
N ASN A 53 8.21 -23.80 -40.83
CA ASN A 53 7.37 -23.31 -41.95
C ASN A 53 5.84 -23.28 -41.81
N LYS A 54 5.42 -22.01 -41.94
CA LYS A 54 4.39 -21.48 -42.85
C LYS A 54 2.90 -21.61 -42.51
N GLU A 55 2.39 -20.44 -42.53
CA GLU A 55 1.27 -19.80 -43.27
C GLU A 55 -0.03 -19.61 -42.48
N ASN A 56 -0.18 -18.30 -42.16
CA ASN A 56 -1.24 -17.40 -42.57
C ASN A 56 -2.69 -17.90 -42.47
N GLU A 57 -3.46 -17.31 -41.53
CA GLU A 57 -4.74 -16.71 -41.90
C GLU A 57 -5.28 -15.83 -40.78
N SER A 58 -5.65 -14.63 -41.17
CA SER A 58 -6.35 -13.60 -40.44
C SER A 58 -7.63 -14.09 -39.78
N LYS A 59 -7.83 -13.76 -38.49
CA LYS A 59 -9.17 -13.55 -37.91
C LYS A 59 -9.13 -12.55 -36.77
N GLN A 60 -9.80 -11.46 -37.03
CA GLN A 60 -10.61 -10.60 -36.20
C GLN A 60 -10.22 -10.41 -34.71
N ASP A 61 -9.95 -9.14 -34.43
CA ASP A 61 -9.90 -8.53 -33.12
C ASP A 61 -11.17 -8.83 -32.30
N GLU A 62 -11.05 -9.79 -31.41
CA GLU A 62 -11.88 -9.90 -30.22
C GLU A 62 -11.04 -9.35 -29.07
N LYS A 63 -11.40 -8.15 -28.58
CA LYS A 63 -10.82 -7.57 -27.37
C LYS A 63 -11.10 -8.53 -26.21
N GLU A 64 -10.20 -9.47 -25.96
CA GLU A 64 -10.16 -10.26 -24.76
C GLU A 64 -9.93 -9.29 -23.57
N GLN A 65 -10.92 -9.18 -22.68
CA GLN A 65 -10.69 -8.58 -21.36
C GLN A 65 -9.54 -9.35 -20.70
N PRO A 66 -8.50 -8.66 -20.19
CA PRO A 66 -7.41 -9.32 -19.49
C PRO A 66 -7.97 -10.17 -18.34
N LYS A 67 -7.63 -11.45 -18.29
CA LYS A 67 -7.96 -12.33 -17.17
C LYS A 67 -7.33 -11.75 -15.90
N GLU A 68 -8.06 -11.76 -14.80
CA GLU A 68 -7.73 -11.24 -13.47
C GLU A 68 -6.32 -11.67 -12.97
N GLU A 69 -5.79 -12.80 -13.44
CA GLU A 69 -4.44 -13.30 -13.10
C GLU A 69 -3.29 -12.59 -13.83
N ASP A 70 -3.51 -12.06 -15.03
CA ASP A 70 -2.45 -11.45 -15.85
C ASP A 70 -2.09 -10.01 -15.44
N SER A 71 -2.92 -9.36 -14.63
CA SER A 71 -2.70 -7.99 -14.16
C SER A 71 -2.09 -7.89 -12.75
N LYS A 72 -1.92 -9.03 -12.06
CA LYS A 72 -1.44 -9.08 -10.69
C LYS A 72 0.07 -8.87 -10.58
N ILE A 73 0.47 -7.86 -9.84
CA ILE A 73 1.85 -7.51 -9.52
C ILE A 73 2.16 -8.03 -8.11
N LYS A 74 3.19 -8.86 -7.98
CA LYS A 74 3.59 -9.49 -6.71
C LYS A 74 4.45 -8.56 -5.86
N SER A 75 4.71 -8.95 -4.60
CA SER A 75 5.70 -8.30 -3.74
C SER A 75 7.06 -8.17 -4.44
N GLY A 76 7.68 -7.00 -4.34
CA GLY A 76 8.93 -6.66 -5.02
C GLY A 76 9.28 -5.19 -4.89
N THR A 77 10.30 -4.78 -5.63
CA THR A 77 10.68 -3.38 -5.82
C THR A 77 10.63 -3.09 -7.31
N TYR A 78 9.96 -2.01 -7.68
CA TYR A 78 9.65 -1.64 -9.07
C TYR A 78 10.06 -0.19 -9.34
N LYS A 79 10.71 0.04 -10.48
CA LYS A 79 10.91 1.37 -11.02
C LYS A 79 9.72 1.74 -11.89
N ILE A 80 9.01 2.79 -11.52
CA ILE A 80 7.80 3.25 -12.20
C ILE A 80 8.17 3.86 -13.56
N GLY A 81 7.41 3.52 -14.60
CA GLY A 81 7.68 3.87 -16.00
C GLY A 81 8.67 2.94 -16.69
N THR A 82 9.35 2.03 -15.94
CA THR A 82 10.28 1.04 -16.51
C THR A 82 9.76 -0.38 -16.28
N ASP A 83 9.54 -0.77 -15.02
CA ASP A 83 9.11 -2.13 -14.66
C ASP A 83 7.57 -2.24 -14.69
N ILE A 84 6.89 -1.19 -14.25
CA ILE A 84 5.42 -1.06 -14.28
C ILE A 84 5.06 0.37 -14.68
N PRO A 85 3.90 0.60 -15.34
CA PRO A 85 3.45 1.93 -15.71
C PRO A 85 3.23 2.86 -14.51
N ALA A 86 3.32 4.17 -14.72
CA ALA A 86 2.78 5.15 -13.78
C ALA A 86 1.25 5.07 -13.76
N GLY A 87 0.65 5.31 -12.58
CA GLY A 87 -0.80 5.25 -12.42
C GLY A 87 -1.26 4.95 -11.00
N GLU A 88 -2.55 4.72 -10.87
CA GLU A 88 -3.16 4.33 -9.60
C GLU A 88 -3.30 2.81 -9.50
N TYR A 89 -2.95 2.29 -8.35
CA TYR A 89 -2.96 0.86 -8.04
C TYR A 89 -3.71 0.58 -6.74
N LEU A 90 -4.34 -0.59 -6.68
CA LEU A 90 -4.89 -1.16 -5.46
C LEU A 90 -3.92 -2.22 -4.91
N VAL A 91 -3.41 -2.00 -3.70
CA VAL A 91 -2.61 -2.95 -2.93
C VAL A 91 -3.52 -3.76 -2.03
N ILE A 92 -3.44 -5.09 -2.07
CA ILE A 92 -4.19 -6.00 -1.20
C ILE A 92 -3.20 -6.78 -0.33
N SER A 93 -3.28 -6.54 0.96
CA SER A 93 -2.43 -7.15 1.97
C SER A 93 -2.81 -8.60 2.22
N LYS A 94 -1.83 -9.52 2.14
CA LYS A 94 -2.00 -10.95 2.45
C LYS A 94 -1.46 -11.33 3.84
N SER A 95 -0.57 -10.49 4.37
CA SER A 95 0.07 -10.66 5.67
C SER A 95 0.38 -9.28 6.25
N LEU A 96 1.29 -9.16 7.20
CA LEU A 96 1.83 -7.85 7.55
C LEU A 96 2.58 -7.29 6.35
N THR A 97 2.07 -6.19 5.80
CA THR A 97 2.54 -5.57 4.57
C THR A 97 3.23 -4.25 4.86
N TYR A 98 4.37 -4.02 4.24
CA TYR A 98 5.02 -2.71 4.16
C TYR A 98 5.03 -2.25 2.71
N ILE A 99 4.62 -1.00 2.49
CA ILE A 99 4.73 -0.31 1.20
C ILE A 99 5.56 0.96 1.38
N GLU A 100 6.34 1.30 0.35
CA GLU A 100 7.19 2.48 0.31
C GLU A 100 7.29 2.99 -1.12
N CYS A 101 7.06 4.27 -1.31
CA CYS A 101 7.38 4.98 -2.54
C CYS A 101 8.56 5.91 -2.27
N ALA A 102 9.57 5.88 -3.12
CA ALA A 102 10.77 6.69 -3.00
C ALA A 102 11.09 7.41 -4.32
N SER A 103 11.68 8.59 -4.23
CA SER A 103 12.10 9.38 -5.40
C SER A 103 13.35 8.82 -6.09
N ASP A 104 14.12 7.97 -5.39
CA ASP A 104 15.33 7.33 -5.92
C ASP A 104 15.56 5.95 -5.29
N SER A 105 16.59 5.24 -5.73
CA SER A 105 16.92 3.88 -5.29
C SER A 105 17.97 3.82 -4.17
N THR A 106 18.31 4.94 -3.55
CA THR A 106 19.40 5.00 -2.54
C THR A 106 19.03 4.36 -1.21
N GLY A 107 17.72 4.27 -0.90
CA GLY A 107 17.21 3.83 0.41
C GLY A 107 17.40 4.89 1.51
N ALA A 108 17.73 6.12 1.14
CA ALA A 108 17.85 7.24 2.07
C ALA A 108 16.46 7.67 2.57
N LEU A 109 16.36 8.05 3.85
CA LEU A 109 15.08 8.47 4.42
C LEU A 109 14.49 9.70 3.73
N GLU A 110 15.34 10.60 3.26
CA GLU A 110 14.97 11.80 2.53
C GLU A 110 14.42 11.53 1.13
N SER A 111 14.65 10.35 0.56
CA SER A 111 14.08 9.93 -0.71
C SER A 111 12.66 9.36 -0.56
N ILE A 112 12.21 9.05 0.64
CA ILE A 112 10.87 8.50 0.87
C ILE A 112 9.81 9.55 0.58
N VAL A 113 8.97 9.28 -0.40
CA VAL A 113 7.80 10.09 -0.75
C VAL A 113 6.65 9.77 0.21
N PHE A 114 6.38 8.48 0.39
CA PHE A 114 5.46 7.96 1.41
C PHE A 114 5.79 6.52 1.78
N ASN A 115 5.32 6.08 2.93
CA ASN A 115 5.28 4.67 3.32
C ASN A 115 4.04 4.37 4.17
N ASP A 116 3.67 3.09 4.25
CA ASP A 116 2.57 2.63 5.09
C ASP A 116 2.77 1.18 5.53
N ASN A 117 2.09 0.81 6.61
CA ASN A 117 2.01 -0.55 7.12
C ASN A 117 0.55 -1.00 7.09
N LEU A 118 0.27 -2.07 6.34
CA LEU A 118 -1.05 -2.63 6.21
C LEU A 118 -1.16 -3.92 7.00
N THR A 119 -2.27 -4.08 7.71
CA THR A 119 -2.60 -5.34 8.40
C THR A 119 -3.08 -6.38 7.40
N SER A 120 -2.97 -7.65 7.75
CA SER A 120 -3.44 -8.75 6.90
C SER A 120 -4.92 -8.60 6.54
N GLY A 121 -5.24 -8.74 5.28
CA GLY A 121 -6.60 -8.63 4.74
C GLY A 121 -7.07 -7.19 4.48
N SER A 122 -6.27 -6.16 4.81
CA SER A 122 -6.58 -4.77 4.46
C SER A 122 -6.11 -4.43 3.05
N ASN A 123 -6.51 -3.26 2.58
CA ASN A 123 -6.15 -2.74 1.27
C ASN A 123 -5.70 -1.28 1.35
N SER A 124 -4.99 -0.81 0.32
CA SER A 124 -4.64 0.59 0.15
C SER A 124 -4.59 0.95 -1.32
N TYR A 125 -5.07 2.13 -1.68
CA TYR A 125 -4.80 2.72 -2.97
C TYR A 125 -3.47 3.47 -2.92
N VAL A 126 -2.71 3.43 -4.01
CA VAL A 126 -1.46 4.19 -4.18
C VAL A 126 -1.39 4.77 -5.59
N THR A 127 -1.11 6.05 -5.71
CA THR A 127 -0.76 6.68 -6.99
C THR A 127 0.76 6.76 -7.10
N LEU A 128 1.32 6.20 -8.18
CA LEU A 128 2.75 6.11 -8.46
C LEU A 128 3.09 6.92 -9.70
N ASN A 129 4.10 7.80 -9.63
CA ASN A 129 4.53 8.64 -10.72
C ASN A 129 5.75 8.07 -11.44
N ASP A 130 5.91 8.44 -12.69
CA ASP A 130 7.05 8.04 -13.50
C ASP A 130 8.39 8.44 -12.86
N GLY A 131 9.36 7.52 -12.89
CA GLY A 131 10.68 7.69 -12.28
C GLY A 131 10.77 7.33 -10.80
N GLU A 132 9.66 7.19 -10.08
CA GLU A 132 9.65 6.77 -8.67
C GLU A 132 9.99 5.27 -8.54
N TYR A 133 10.34 4.86 -7.32
CA TYR A 133 10.58 3.47 -6.93
C TYR A 133 9.54 3.07 -5.92
N PHE A 134 8.84 1.96 -6.18
CA PHE A 134 7.83 1.43 -5.28
C PHE A 134 8.25 0.05 -4.77
N LYS A 135 8.30 -0.11 -3.46
CA LYS A 135 8.60 -1.35 -2.76
C LYS A 135 7.38 -1.85 -2.03
N MET A 136 7.10 -3.14 -2.15
CA MET A 136 5.98 -3.79 -1.51
C MET A 136 6.39 -5.16 -0.99
N THR A 137 5.99 -5.48 0.25
CA THR A 137 6.18 -6.81 0.87
C THR A 137 4.84 -7.32 1.41
N GLY A 138 4.60 -8.63 1.34
CA GLY A 138 3.44 -9.27 1.95
C GLY A 138 2.08 -8.98 1.28
N ALA A 139 2.06 -8.43 0.07
CA ALA A 139 0.85 -8.06 -0.65
C ALA A 139 0.91 -8.42 -2.13
N ASP A 140 -0.23 -8.37 -2.79
CA ASP A 140 -0.35 -8.25 -4.24
C ASP A 140 -0.89 -6.86 -4.59
N MET A 141 -0.57 -6.36 -5.79
CA MET A 141 -1.00 -5.07 -6.30
C MET A 141 -1.62 -5.23 -7.69
N TYR A 142 -2.60 -4.38 -8.02
CA TYR A 142 -3.33 -4.41 -9.29
C TYR A 142 -3.50 -2.99 -9.82
N PRO A 143 -3.33 -2.75 -11.13
CA PRO A 143 -3.85 -1.52 -11.74
C PRO A 143 -5.34 -1.38 -11.41
N VAL A 144 -5.80 -0.18 -11.04
CA VAL A 144 -7.20 0.02 -10.58
C VAL A 144 -8.21 -0.47 -11.62
N ALA A 145 -7.91 -0.31 -12.92
CA ALA A 145 -8.80 -0.75 -14.00
C ALA A 145 -9.09 -2.26 -14.04
N SER A 146 -8.22 -3.09 -13.43
CA SER A 146 -8.31 -4.54 -13.37
C SER A 146 -8.29 -5.09 -11.94
N ALA A 147 -8.39 -4.21 -10.95
CA ALA A 147 -8.37 -4.58 -9.56
C ALA A 147 -9.64 -5.32 -9.12
N PRO A 148 -9.52 -6.32 -8.24
CA PRO A 148 -10.70 -6.92 -7.63
C PRO A 148 -11.42 -5.92 -6.73
N SER A 149 -12.75 -6.09 -6.58
CA SER A 149 -13.54 -5.23 -5.71
C SER A 149 -13.17 -5.43 -4.24
N VAL A 150 -13.03 -4.32 -3.51
CA VAL A 150 -12.82 -4.28 -2.05
C VAL A 150 -14.09 -3.94 -1.28
N VAL A 151 -15.23 -3.87 -1.99
CA VAL A 151 -16.53 -3.65 -1.35
C VAL A 151 -16.89 -4.87 -0.50
N PRO A 152 -17.08 -4.71 0.82
CA PRO A 152 -17.39 -5.83 1.70
C PRO A 152 -18.79 -6.39 1.42
N LYS A 153 -18.92 -7.73 1.35
CA LYS A 153 -20.17 -8.40 1.07
C LYS A 153 -21.21 -8.30 2.20
N ASP A 154 -20.72 -8.10 3.43
CA ASP A 154 -21.53 -7.94 4.64
C ASP A 154 -21.87 -6.47 4.95
N GLY A 155 -21.40 -5.54 4.12
CA GLY A 155 -21.59 -4.11 4.31
C GLY A 155 -20.76 -3.49 5.46
N GLU A 156 -19.84 -4.26 6.06
CA GLU A 156 -18.96 -3.77 7.13
C GLU A 156 -17.57 -3.41 6.57
N TYR A 157 -17.26 -2.13 6.47
CA TYR A 157 -15.96 -1.62 6.04
C TYR A 157 -15.00 -1.58 7.22
N LYS A 158 -13.90 -2.31 7.14
CA LYS A 158 -12.86 -2.41 8.19
C LYS A 158 -11.60 -1.61 7.82
N SER A 159 -10.51 -1.84 8.57
CA SER A 159 -9.20 -1.25 8.26
C SER A 159 -8.83 -1.44 6.80
N GLY A 160 -8.47 -0.36 6.13
CA GLY A 160 -8.16 -0.30 4.70
C GLY A 160 -8.39 1.11 4.15
N MET A 161 -8.21 1.28 2.84
CA MET A 161 -8.46 2.53 2.13
C MET A 161 -9.51 2.30 1.05
N TYR A 162 -10.54 3.13 1.02
CA TYR A 162 -11.72 2.99 0.16
C TYR A 162 -11.93 4.27 -0.66
N LYS A 163 -12.19 4.11 -1.95
CA LYS A 163 -12.52 5.22 -2.86
C LYS A 163 -13.99 5.55 -2.76
N VAL A 164 -14.30 6.79 -2.34
CA VAL A 164 -15.69 7.25 -2.16
C VAL A 164 -16.35 7.45 -3.53
N GLY A 165 -17.52 6.87 -3.69
CA GLY A 165 -18.26 6.79 -4.95
C GLY A 165 -17.99 5.52 -5.76
N THR A 166 -16.91 4.80 -5.44
CA THR A 166 -16.59 3.51 -6.09
C THR A 166 -16.76 2.35 -5.10
N ASP A 167 -16.06 2.39 -3.98
CA ASP A 167 -16.06 1.31 -2.98
C ASP A 167 -17.10 1.58 -1.89
N ILE A 168 -17.20 2.82 -1.43
CA ILE A 168 -18.12 3.26 -0.41
C ILE A 168 -18.88 4.50 -0.90
N PRO A 169 -20.22 4.57 -0.78
CA PRO A 169 -20.97 5.77 -1.15
C PRO A 169 -20.56 6.99 -0.34
N ALA A 170 -20.73 8.19 -0.92
CA ALA A 170 -20.66 9.43 -0.17
C ALA A 170 -21.79 9.50 0.88
N GLY A 171 -21.52 10.12 2.04
CA GLY A 171 -22.49 10.26 3.11
C GLY A 171 -21.89 10.45 4.49
N GLU A 172 -22.74 10.51 5.50
CA GLU A 172 -22.35 10.50 6.90
C GLU A 172 -22.41 9.09 7.46
N TYR A 173 -21.37 8.70 8.18
CA TYR A 173 -21.22 7.36 8.74
C TYR A 173 -20.90 7.42 10.23
N LYS A 174 -21.43 6.47 10.99
CA LYS A 174 -20.92 6.17 12.32
C LYS A 174 -19.63 5.36 12.20
N VAL A 175 -18.54 5.91 12.70
CA VAL A 175 -17.23 5.25 12.80
C VAL A 175 -17.15 4.60 14.16
N ILE A 176 -16.93 3.28 14.17
CA ILE A 176 -16.92 2.45 15.38
C ILE A 176 -15.48 2.04 15.68
N LEU A 177 -15.06 2.18 16.92
CA LEU A 177 -13.76 1.72 17.36
C LEU A 177 -13.71 0.17 17.35
N ASP A 178 -12.81 -0.39 16.52
CA ASP A 178 -12.63 -1.84 16.32
C ASP A 178 -11.17 -2.24 16.52
N SER A 179 -10.62 -1.84 17.67
CA SER A 179 -9.22 -2.05 18.04
C SER A 179 -9.07 -2.50 19.47
N SER A 180 -8.31 -3.59 19.68
CA SER A 180 -7.97 -4.08 21.04
C SER A 180 -7.02 -3.14 21.79
N SER A 181 -6.33 -2.22 21.10
CA SER A 181 -5.47 -1.20 21.72
C SER A 181 -6.25 -0.02 22.27
N GLY A 182 -7.56 0.08 21.99
CA GLY A 182 -8.39 1.23 22.37
C GLY A 182 -8.15 2.49 21.53
N PHE A 183 -7.43 2.37 20.40
CA PHE A 183 -7.15 3.47 19.50
C PHE A 183 -7.42 3.06 18.06
N GLY A 184 -8.03 3.95 17.31
CA GLY A 184 -8.18 3.86 15.87
C GLY A 184 -7.76 5.17 15.21
N TYR A 185 -7.63 5.14 13.89
CA TYR A 185 -7.28 6.31 13.09
C TYR A 185 -8.09 6.29 11.80
N TYR A 186 -8.60 7.45 11.41
CA TYR A 186 -9.06 7.64 10.04
C TYR A 186 -8.41 8.86 9.41
N GLU A 187 -8.37 8.83 8.08
CA GLU A 187 -7.92 9.91 7.21
C GLU A 187 -8.83 9.97 6.00
N VAL A 188 -9.27 11.18 5.64
CA VAL A 188 -9.95 11.45 4.38
C VAL A 188 -9.01 12.29 3.54
N SER A 189 -8.70 11.84 2.33
CA SER A 189 -7.80 12.52 1.40
C SER A 189 -8.42 12.75 0.03
N THR A 190 -7.86 13.70 -0.73
CA THR A 190 -8.28 14.00 -2.10
C THR A 190 -7.67 13.06 -3.13
N ASP A 191 -6.61 12.33 -2.75
CA ASP A 191 -5.87 11.43 -3.64
C ASP A 191 -5.26 10.27 -2.85
N SER A 192 -4.61 9.34 -3.55
CA SER A 192 -3.93 8.18 -3.00
C SER A 192 -2.39 8.33 -2.98
N ARG A 193 -1.88 9.56 -2.84
CA ARG A 193 -0.45 9.86 -2.73
C ARG A 193 0.10 9.72 -1.31
N HIS A 194 -0.74 9.55 -0.31
CA HIS A 194 -0.36 9.43 1.11
C HIS A 194 0.48 10.62 1.62
N ASN A 195 0.28 11.80 1.06
CA ASN A 195 0.97 13.03 1.46
C ASN A 195 0.05 13.90 2.33
N ILE A 196 0.67 14.81 3.08
CA ILE A 196 -0.06 15.68 4.02
C ILE A 196 -0.94 16.69 3.28
N GLU A 197 -0.51 17.12 2.10
CA GLU A 197 -1.22 18.11 1.28
C GLU A 197 -2.56 17.60 0.78
N GLY A 198 -2.69 16.28 0.58
CA GLY A 198 -3.93 15.63 0.16
C GLY A 198 -4.94 15.43 1.28
N ILE A 199 -4.57 15.58 2.55
CA ILE A 199 -5.45 15.31 3.69
C ILE A 199 -6.49 16.41 3.84
N VAL A 200 -7.77 16.03 3.75
CA VAL A 200 -8.93 16.88 4.01
C VAL A 200 -9.22 16.94 5.51
N THR A 201 -9.24 15.77 6.16
CA THR A 201 -9.42 15.61 7.61
C THR A 201 -8.84 14.31 8.10
N ASN A 202 -8.43 14.27 9.37
CA ASN A 202 -8.01 13.04 10.04
C ASN A 202 -8.28 13.13 11.55
N GLU A 203 -8.37 11.97 12.21
CA GLU A 203 -8.57 11.91 13.65
C GLU A 203 -7.99 10.60 14.24
N ASN A 204 -7.43 10.72 15.46
CA ASN A 204 -7.15 9.57 16.32
C ASN A 204 -8.37 9.31 17.19
N VAL A 205 -9.08 8.21 16.93
CA VAL A 205 -10.37 7.86 17.51
C VAL A 205 -10.18 6.99 18.75
N GLN A 206 -10.78 7.38 19.87
CA GLN A 206 -10.77 6.64 21.13
C GLN A 206 -12.17 6.19 21.59
N ALA A 207 -13.21 6.64 20.88
CA ALA A 207 -14.59 6.24 21.07
C ALA A 207 -15.33 6.40 19.72
N ASP A 208 -16.50 5.78 19.60
CA ASP A 208 -17.35 5.93 18.41
C ASP A 208 -17.58 7.42 18.08
N THR A 209 -17.49 7.74 16.79
CA THR A 209 -17.66 9.10 16.28
C THR A 209 -18.47 9.11 14.97
N TYR A 210 -18.66 10.27 14.36
CA TYR A 210 -19.31 10.41 13.06
C TYR A 210 -18.35 11.08 12.07
N LEU A 211 -18.43 10.65 10.82
CA LEU A 211 -17.59 11.15 9.74
C LEU A 211 -18.44 11.32 8.47
N THR A 212 -18.34 12.49 7.85
CA THR A 212 -18.91 12.75 6.51
C THR A 212 -17.81 12.63 5.46
N ILE A 213 -18.05 11.82 4.42
CA ILE A 213 -17.18 11.62 3.27
C ILE A 213 -17.90 12.01 1.98
N GLN A 214 -17.15 12.55 1.01
CA GLN A 214 -17.67 13.08 -0.24
C GLN A 214 -17.16 12.28 -1.45
N GLU A 215 -17.91 12.34 -2.53
CA GLU A 215 -17.56 11.72 -3.81
C GLU A 215 -16.16 12.11 -4.27
N GLY A 216 -15.39 11.12 -4.75
CA GLY A 216 -14.02 11.30 -5.25
C GLY A 216 -12.94 11.36 -4.17
N GLN A 217 -13.30 11.37 -2.88
CA GLN A 217 -12.34 11.26 -1.77
C GLN A 217 -11.90 9.82 -1.55
N TYR A 218 -10.88 9.67 -0.73
CA TYR A 218 -10.41 8.38 -0.21
C TYR A 218 -10.54 8.37 1.31
N LEU A 219 -11.18 7.32 1.83
CA LEU A 219 -11.28 7.07 3.27
C LEU A 219 -10.30 5.97 3.66
N LYS A 220 -9.29 6.30 4.45
CA LYS A 220 -8.37 5.35 5.07
C LYS A 220 -8.73 5.15 6.53
N MET A 221 -8.81 3.89 6.98
CA MET A 221 -9.11 3.54 8.36
C MET A 221 -8.11 2.52 8.90
N SER A 222 -7.78 2.63 10.18
CA SER A 222 -7.00 1.65 10.93
C SER A 222 -7.58 1.49 12.33
N GLY A 223 -7.87 0.23 12.74
CA GLY A 223 -8.50 -0.06 14.04
C GLY A 223 -9.92 0.48 14.17
N LEU A 224 -10.58 0.74 13.08
CA LEU A 224 -11.94 1.26 12.96
C LEU A 224 -12.75 0.42 12.00
N LYS A 225 -14.08 0.55 12.12
CA LYS A 225 -15.04 0.02 11.16
C LYS A 225 -16.22 0.95 10.96
N ILE A 226 -16.84 0.82 9.81
CA ILE A 226 -18.10 1.46 9.41
C ILE A 226 -19.05 0.37 8.95
N GLN A 227 -20.30 0.44 9.36
CA GLN A 227 -21.38 -0.42 8.88
C GLN A 227 -22.37 0.42 8.08
N LYS A 228 -22.76 -0.09 6.92
CA LYS A 228 -23.78 0.53 6.06
C LYS A 228 -25.18 0.15 6.51
#